data_e82b03d6bd8cecd76a211270a23e85b8
#
_entry.id   e82b03d6bd8cecd76a211270a23e85b8
#
_cell.length_a   1.000
_cell.length_b   1.000
_cell.length_c   1.000
_cell.angle_alpha   90.00
_cell.angle_beta   90.00
_cell.angle_gamma   90.00
#
_symmetry.space_group_name_H-M   'P 1'
#
loop_
_entity.id
_entity.type
_entity.pdbx_description
1 polymer ?
#
loop_
_entity_poly.entity_id
_entity_poly.type
_entity_poly.pdbx_seq_one_letter_code
_entity_poly.pdbx_strand_id
1 'polypeptide(L)'
;MLSCNSVSVHVRKGDYTGSGFDLCGDEYYHEAIQKIKERVEDCRFYFFSDDAEYVKAHFGNVENSVIVSNGADEVEADLLMMGKCRHHIIPNSTFSFWPAYLNESENSVTVCPQYSLSDNGKMYRADYPKNWIRIENVKGKQGLR
;
A
#
# COMPACT_ATOMS: atom_id res chain seq x y z
N MET A 1 4.86 -16.45 4.47
CA MET A 1 4.47 -15.15 5.04
C MET A 1 4.68 -15.06 6.54
N LEU A 2 4.32 -16.09 7.29
CA LEU A 2 4.42 -16.05 8.75
C LEU A 2 5.85 -16.21 9.28
N SER A 3 6.73 -16.83 8.52
CA SER A 3 8.09 -17.17 8.95
C SER A 3 9.15 -16.12 8.57
N CYS A 4 8.76 -15.01 7.97
CA CYS A 4 9.67 -13.94 7.54
C CYS A 4 9.09 -12.56 7.90
N ASN A 5 9.88 -11.52 7.68
CA ASN A 5 9.40 -10.15 7.81
C ASN A 5 8.59 -9.77 6.57
N SER A 6 7.40 -10.32 6.50
CA SER A 6 6.51 -10.11 5.36
C SER A 6 5.87 -8.73 5.38
N VAL A 7 5.86 -8.09 4.22
CA VAL A 7 5.26 -6.77 4.03
C VAL A 7 4.22 -6.89 2.91
N SER A 8 2.96 -6.62 3.22
CA SER A 8 1.96 -6.50 2.17
C SER A 8 2.04 -5.12 1.54
N VAL A 9 2.01 -5.08 0.22
CA VAL A 9 1.99 -3.83 -0.54
C VAL A 9 0.75 -3.88 -1.43
N HIS A 10 -0.25 -3.08 -1.11
CA HIS A 10 -1.47 -3.01 -1.89
C HIS A 10 -1.40 -1.86 -2.88
N VAL A 11 -1.52 -2.16 -4.16
CA VAL A 11 -1.49 -1.18 -5.25
C VAL A 11 -2.86 -1.15 -5.91
N ARG A 12 -3.61 -0.09 -5.67
CA ARG A 12 -4.95 0.10 -6.23
C ARG A 12 -4.86 0.99 -7.47
N LYS A 13 -5.19 0.45 -8.63
CA LYS A 13 -5.13 1.20 -9.89
C LYS A 13 -6.45 1.17 -10.66
N GLY A 14 -6.97 0.03 -10.99
CA GLY A 14 -8.19 -0.19 -11.75
C GLY A 14 -9.12 1.03 -11.87
N ASP A 15 -10.18 1.04 -11.08
CA ASP A 15 -11.18 2.09 -11.06
C ASP A 15 -10.69 3.42 -10.44
N TYR A 16 -9.50 3.44 -9.80
CA TYR A 16 -8.93 4.65 -9.23
C TYR A 16 -8.22 5.53 -10.25
N THR A 17 -7.71 4.93 -11.33
CA THR A 17 -6.94 5.65 -12.35
C THR A 17 -7.75 6.80 -12.94
N GLY A 18 -7.20 8.01 -12.83
CA GLY A 18 -7.84 9.22 -13.34
C GLY A 18 -8.94 9.78 -12.46
N SER A 19 -9.29 9.14 -11.36
CA SER A 19 -10.30 9.62 -10.41
C SER A 19 -9.67 10.47 -9.31
N GLY A 20 -10.52 11.06 -8.44
CA GLY A 20 -10.05 11.79 -7.25
C GLY A 20 -9.37 10.90 -6.21
N PHE A 21 -9.46 9.58 -6.38
CA PHE A 21 -8.80 8.60 -5.51
C PHE A 21 -7.42 8.17 -6.03
N ASP A 22 -7.03 8.58 -7.22
CA ASP A 22 -5.74 8.21 -7.82
C ASP A 22 -4.62 9.09 -7.26
N LEU A 23 -4.30 8.90 -5.98
CA LEU A 23 -3.37 9.73 -5.23
C LEU A 23 -2.06 9.05 -4.84
N CYS A 24 -1.98 7.72 -4.98
CA CYS A 24 -0.79 6.97 -4.61
C CYS A 24 -0.05 6.51 -5.88
N GLY A 25 0.89 7.32 -6.34
CA GLY A 25 1.73 7.00 -7.48
C GLY A 25 2.96 6.20 -7.08
N ASP A 26 3.83 5.95 -8.06
CA ASP A 26 5.04 5.16 -7.86
C ASP A 26 5.95 5.74 -6.78
N GLU A 27 6.08 7.07 -6.71
CA GLU A 27 6.89 7.72 -5.71
C GLU A 27 6.46 7.39 -4.29
N TYR A 28 5.13 7.36 -4.07
CA TYR A 28 4.60 6.97 -2.76
C TYR A 28 5.06 5.59 -2.37
N TYR A 29 4.92 4.62 -3.27
CA TYR A 29 5.28 3.23 -2.99
C TYR A 29 6.78 3.04 -2.79
N HIS A 30 7.61 3.70 -3.60
CA HIS A 30 9.06 3.61 -3.44
C HIS A 30 9.52 4.22 -2.12
N GLU A 31 8.93 5.35 -1.74
CA GLU A 31 9.23 5.97 -0.44
C GLU A 31 8.75 5.08 0.70
N ALA A 32 7.57 4.48 0.58
CA ALA A 32 7.01 3.57 1.57
C ALA A 32 7.90 2.35 1.78
N ILE A 33 8.36 1.74 0.68
CA ILE A 33 9.28 0.61 0.73
C ILE A 33 10.56 0.99 1.46
N GLN A 34 11.10 2.17 1.17
CA GLN A 34 12.29 2.66 1.83
C GLN A 34 12.07 2.85 3.34
N LYS A 35 10.93 3.41 3.73
CA LYS A 35 10.58 3.58 5.15
C LYS A 35 10.51 2.24 5.89
N ILE A 36 9.96 1.22 5.25
CA ILE A 36 9.93 -0.13 5.83
C ILE A 36 11.35 -0.66 6.02
N LYS A 37 12.19 -0.56 4.97
CA LYS A 37 13.56 -1.05 5.01
C LYS A 37 14.42 -0.39 6.09
N GLU A 38 14.13 0.85 6.41
CA GLU A 38 14.83 1.58 7.49
C GLU A 38 14.52 1.02 8.88
N ARG A 39 13.39 0.33 9.04
CA ARG A 39 12.91 -0.16 10.34
C ARG A 39 12.89 -1.67 10.48
N VAL A 40 12.87 -2.39 9.38
CA VAL A 40 12.68 -3.84 9.35
C VAL A 40 13.77 -4.46 8.47
N GLU A 41 14.53 -5.39 9.04
CA GLU A 41 15.56 -6.11 8.29
C GLU A 41 14.96 -7.30 7.54
N ASP A 42 15.62 -7.66 6.45
CA ASP A 42 15.27 -8.85 5.66
C ASP A 42 13.79 -8.91 5.28
N CYS A 43 13.28 -7.79 4.76
CA CYS A 43 11.90 -7.68 4.34
C CYS A 43 11.64 -8.51 3.09
N ARG A 44 10.44 -9.12 3.04
CA ARG A 44 9.93 -9.71 1.81
C ARG A 44 8.61 -9.05 1.47
N PHE A 45 8.52 -8.50 0.26
CA PHE A 45 7.37 -7.73 -0.19
C PHE A 45 6.42 -8.58 -1.01
N TYR A 46 5.15 -8.55 -0.63
CA TYR A 46 4.07 -9.26 -1.33
C TYR A 46 3.13 -8.21 -1.91
N PHE A 47 3.14 -8.09 -3.22
CA PHE A 47 2.32 -7.10 -3.93
C PHE A 47 0.94 -7.68 -4.25
N PHE A 48 -0.08 -6.97 -3.84
CA PHE A 48 -1.48 -7.27 -4.12
C PHE A 48 -2.05 -6.12 -4.94
N SER A 49 -2.69 -6.42 -6.07
CA SER A 49 -3.23 -5.36 -6.92
C SER A 49 -4.37 -5.87 -7.77
N ASP A 50 -5.25 -4.94 -8.15
CA ASP A 50 -6.26 -5.16 -9.17
C ASP A 50 -5.68 -4.99 -10.59
N ASP A 51 -4.39 -4.62 -10.70
CA ASP A 51 -3.67 -4.48 -11.96
C ASP A 51 -2.25 -5.05 -11.82
N ALA A 52 -2.15 -6.37 -12.00
CA ALA A 52 -0.88 -7.08 -11.87
C ALA A 52 0.15 -6.66 -12.92
N GLU A 53 -0.30 -6.31 -14.13
CA GLU A 53 0.61 -5.86 -15.19
C GLU A 53 1.27 -4.53 -14.83
N TYR A 54 0.51 -3.61 -14.24
CA TYR A 54 1.06 -2.35 -13.74
C TYR A 54 2.16 -2.61 -12.70
N VAL A 55 1.87 -3.48 -11.73
CA VAL A 55 2.82 -3.81 -10.66
C VAL A 55 4.08 -4.42 -11.25
N LYS A 56 3.93 -5.34 -12.19
CA LYS A 56 5.08 -5.98 -12.84
C LYS A 56 5.94 -4.97 -13.57
N ALA A 57 5.32 -4.04 -14.28
CA ALA A 57 6.04 -3.02 -15.06
C ALA A 57 6.76 -2.00 -14.16
N HIS A 58 6.16 -1.62 -13.03
CA HIS A 58 6.65 -0.53 -12.18
C HIS A 58 7.44 -1.00 -10.96
N PHE A 59 7.16 -2.21 -10.45
CA PHE A 59 7.77 -2.71 -9.23
C PHE A 59 8.40 -4.10 -9.38
N GLY A 60 8.47 -4.62 -10.59
CA GLY A 60 9.00 -5.96 -10.85
C GLY A 60 10.46 -6.13 -10.47
N ASN A 61 11.21 -5.04 -10.36
CA ASN A 61 12.63 -5.04 -9.99
C ASN A 61 12.89 -4.83 -8.49
N VAL A 62 11.84 -4.75 -7.68
CA VAL A 62 12.00 -4.63 -6.22
C VAL A 62 12.57 -5.94 -5.68
N GLU A 63 13.69 -5.85 -4.96
CA GLU A 63 14.34 -7.04 -4.37
C GLU A 63 13.42 -7.74 -3.37
N ASN A 64 13.51 -9.06 -3.34
CA ASN A 64 12.74 -9.90 -2.41
C ASN A 64 11.24 -9.61 -2.49
N SER A 65 10.72 -9.52 -3.70
CA SER A 65 9.29 -9.27 -3.91
C SER A 65 8.62 -10.39 -4.67
N VAL A 66 7.34 -10.55 -4.41
CA VAL A 66 6.45 -11.51 -5.08
C VAL A 66 5.18 -10.76 -5.45
N ILE A 67 4.72 -10.94 -6.68
CA ILE A 67 3.43 -10.43 -7.11
C ILE A 67 2.39 -11.53 -6.87
N VAL A 68 1.44 -11.26 -5.99
CA VAL A 68 0.39 -12.22 -5.67
C VAL A 68 -0.73 -12.05 -6.70
N SER A 69 -0.97 -13.10 -7.48
CA SER A 69 -1.98 -13.07 -8.53
C SER A 69 -2.98 -14.21 -8.30
N ASN A 70 -4.08 -13.90 -7.59
CA ASN A 70 -5.13 -14.86 -7.29
C ASN A 70 -6.34 -14.75 -8.22
N GLY A 71 -6.31 -13.80 -9.15
CA GLY A 71 -7.44 -13.56 -10.05
C GLY A 71 -8.50 -12.65 -9.44
N ALA A 72 -9.41 -12.17 -10.30
CA ALA A 72 -10.42 -11.20 -9.90
C ALA A 72 -11.44 -11.75 -8.89
N ASP A 73 -11.62 -13.06 -8.84
CA ASP A 73 -12.63 -13.70 -7.97
C ASP A 73 -12.04 -14.11 -6.60
N GLU A 74 -10.77 -13.80 -6.35
CA GLU A 74 -10.07 -14.23 -5.14
C GLU A 74 -9.83 -13.10 -4.15
N VAL A 75 -10.80 -12.19 -4.04
CA VAL A 75 -10.73 -11.02 -3.15
C VAL A 75 -10.55 -11.43 -1.69
N GLU A 76 -11.27 -12.47 -1.26
CA GLU A 76 -11.19 -12.96 0.12
C GLU A 76 -9.81 -13.54 0.43
N ALA A 77 -9.24 -14.26 -0.54
CA ALA A 77 -7.89 -14.81 -0.39
C ALA A 77 -6.86 -13.71 -0.22
N ASP A 78 -6.97 -12.63 -1.00
CA ASP A 78 -6.08 -11.48 -0.89
C ASP A 78 -6.18 -10.83 0.49
N LEU A 79 -7.40 -10.63 1.00
CA LEU A 79 -7.61 -10.07 2.34
C LEU A 79 -6.96 -10.92 3.42
N LEU A 80 -7.14 -12.23 3.36
CA LEU A 80 -6.57 -13.15 4.32
C LEU A 80 -5.04 -13.13 4.26
N MET A 81 -4.48 -13.12 3.07
CA MET A 81 -3.02 -13.11 2.88
C MET A 81 -2.41 -11.80 3.36
N MET A 82 -3.04 -10.67 3.08
CA MET A 82 -2.61 -9.38 3.60
C MET A 82 -2.61 -9.39 5.13
N GLY A 83 -3.67 -9.93 5.73
CA GLY A 83 -3.78 -10.01 7.18
C GLY A 83 -2.70 -10.85 7.84
N LYS A 84 -2.10 -11.77 7.10
CA LYS A 84 -1.02 -12.63 7.61
C LYS A 84 0.36 -12.00 7.49
N CYS A 85 0.50 -10.91 6.75
CA CYS A 85 1.76 -10.18 6.68
C CYS A 85 2.01 -9.43 7.98
N ARG A 86 3.28 -9.28 8.34
CA ARG A 86 3.66 -8.58 9.58
C ARG A 86 3.56 -7.06 9.44
N HIS A 87 3.87 -6.55 8.27
CA HIS A 87 3.94 -5.13 7.99
C HIS A 87 3.09 -4.81 6.79
N HIS A 88 2.69 -3.55 6.63
CA HIS A 88 1.76 -3.16 5.59
C HIS A 88 2.11 -1.84 4.96
N ILE A 89 2.00 -1.76 3.63
CA ILE A 89 1.99 -0.52 2.87
C ILE A 89 0.63 -0.47 2.19
N ILE A 90 -0.16 0.55 2.52
CA ILE A 90 -1.52 0.67 2.03
C ILE A 90 -1.70 1.96 1.23
N PRO A 91 -2.56 1.93 0.19
CA PRO A 91 -3.03 3.15 -0.45
C PRO A 91 -4.25 3.68 0.31
N ASN A 92 -4.91 4.67 -0.26
CA ASN A 92 -6.15 5.24 0.26
C ASN A 92 -7.35 4.32 -0.05
N SER A 93 -7.32 3.09 0.43
CA SER A 93 -8.34 2.06 0.18
C SER A 93 -8.75 1.37 1.46
N THR A 94 -10.05 1.23 1.66
CA THR A 94 -10.58 0.50 2.82
C THR A 94 -10.29 -0.99 2.73
N PHE A 95 -10.10 -1.52 1.53
CA PHE A 95 -9.77 -2.93 1.31
C PHE A 95 -8.52 -3.36 2.07
N SER A 96 -7.43 -2.60 1.96
CA SER A 96 -6.18 -2.91 2.63
C SER A 96 -6.06 -2.29 4.03
N PHE A 97 -6.90 -1.31 4.35
CA PHE A 97 -6.95 -0.71 5.67
C PHE A 97 -7.24 -1.74 6.76
N TRP A 98 -8.29 -2.54 6.56
CA TRP A 98 -8.74 -3.47 7.59
C TRP A 98 -7.73 -4.55 7.92
N PRO A 99 -7.08 -5.24 6.95
CA PRO A 99 -6.02 -6.18 7.28
C PRO A 99 -4.89 -5.55 8.10
N ALA A 100 -4.51 -4.32 7.78
CA ALA A 100 -3.47 -3.62 8.51
C ALA A 100 -3.93 -3.22 9.93
N TYR A 101 -5.16 -2.69 10.03
CA TYR A 101 -5.72 -2.23 11.30
C TYR A 101 -5.92 -3.38 12.28
N LEU A 102 -6.36 -4.54 11.78
CA LEU A 102 -6.65 -5.71 12.60
C LEU A 102 -5.41 -6.57 12.85
N ASN A 103 -4.24 -6.15 12.37
CA ASN A 103 -3.00 -6.90 12.55
C ASN A 103 -2.60 -6.92 14.03
N GLU A 104 -2.46 -8.12 14.57
CA GLU A 104 -2.09 -8.35 15.96
C GLU A 104 -0.59 -8.62 16.14
N SER A 105 0.21 -8.55 15.08
CA SER A 105 1.65 -8.78 15.15
C SER A 105 2.32 -7.71 15.99
N GLU A 106 3.17 -8.14 16.91
CA GLU A 106 3.99 -7.22 17.67
C GLU A 106 5.00 -6.52 16.76
N ASN A 107 5.23 -5.25 17.02
CA ASN A 107 6.15 -4.42 16.24
C ASN A 107 5.78 -4.29 14.76
N SER A 108 4.50 -4.43 14.44
CA SER A 108 4.02 -4.21 13.08
C SER A 108 4.24 -2.76 12.67
N VAL A 109 4.77 -2.57 11.46
CA VAL A 109 4.97 -1.25 10.86
C VAL A 109 3.99 -1.10 9.70
N THR A 110 3.18 -0.06 9.74
CA THR A 110 2.23 0.24 8.66
C THR A 110 2.52 1.62 8.11
N VAL A 111 2.61 1.71 6.79
CA VAL A 111 2.78 2.97 6.05
C VAL A 111 1.49 3.27 5.32
N CYS A 112 1.03 4.50 5.45
CA CYS A 112 -0.22 4.95 4.86
C CYS A 112 -0.05 6.32 4.19
N PRO A 113 -0.97 6.69 3.28
CA PRO A 113 -0.92 7.99 2.64
C PRO A 113 -1.45 9.09 3.57
N GLN A 114 -1.05 10.32 3.31
CA GLN A 114 -1.54 11.48 4.06
C GLN A 114 -2.93 11.90 3.60
N TYR A 115 -3.21 11.77 2.31
CA TYR A 115 -4.48 12.19 1.72
C TYR A 115 -5.24 11.02 1.13
N SER A 116 -6.56 11.03 1.31
CA SER A 116 -7.44 9.95 0.86
C SER A 116 -8.27 10.30 -0.38
N LEU A 117 -8.49 11.58 -0.64
CA LEU A 117 -9.35 12.03 -1.73
C LEU A 117 -8.94 13.42 -2.20
N SER A 118 -9.04 13.65 -3.50
CA SER A 118 -8.97 14.97 -4.10
C SER A 118 -10.31 15.27 -4.80
N ASP A 119 -10.92 16.37 -4.45
CA ASP A 119 -12.18 16.78 -5.05
C ASP A 119 -12.15 18.29 -5.32
N ASN A 120 -12.29 18.69 -6.58
CA ASN A 120 -12.26 20.08 -7.01
C ASN A 120 -11.04 20.85 -6.48
N GLY A 121 -9.88 20.21 -6.49
CA GLY A 121 -8.62 20.80 -6.02
C GLY A 121 -8.45 20.81 -4.51
N LYS A 122 -9.43 20.33 -3.76
CA LYS A 122 -9.33 20.23 -2.31
C LYS A 122 -8.86 18.83 -1.92
N MET A 123 -7.86 18.78 -1.04
CA MET A 123 -7.30 17.54 -0.54
C MET A 123 -7.91 17.19 0.82
N TYR A 124 -8.35 15.96 0.94
CA TYR A 124 -8.94 15.44 2.18
C TYR A 124 -7.95 14.49 2.85
N ARG A 125 -7.61 14.78 4.09
CA ARG A 125 -6.67 13.97 4.85
C ARG A 125 -7.30 12.65 5.23
N ALA A 126 -6.45 11.62 5.23
CA ALA A 126 -6.86 10.31 5.71
C ALA A 126 -6.82 10.28 7.23
N ASP A 127 -7.79 9.62 7.83
CA ASP A 127 -7.87 9.45 9.28
C ASP A 127 -7.39 8.04 9.65
N TYR A 128 -6.09 7.92 9.86
CA TYR A 128 -5.44 6.65 10.20
C TYR A 128 -4.88 6.69 11.62
N PRO A 129 -4.62 5.53 12.23
CA PRO A 129 -3.98 5.47 13.54
C PRO A 129 -2.70 6.31 13.60
N LYS A 130 -2.49 6.98 14.73
CA LYS A 130 -1.38 7.93 14.87
C LYS A 130 0.00 7.28 14.83
N ASN A 131 0.08 6.01 15.17
CA ASN A 131 1.35 5.28 15.16
C ASN A 131 1.74 4.76 13.76
N TRP A 132 0.88 4.92 12.77
CA TRP A 132 1.22 4.57 11.39
C TRP A 132 2.07 5.67 10.78
N ILE A 133 2.99 5.26 9.88
CA ILE A 133 3.88 6.19 9.18
C ILE A 133 3.10 6.81 8.02
N ARG A 134 2.96 8.14 8.04
CA ARG A 134 2.27 8.87 6.98
C ARG A 134 3.26 9.39 5.97
N ILE A 135 2.95 9.21 4.69
CA ILE A 135 3.74 9.75 3.59
C ILE A 135 2.85 10.70 2.79
N GLU A 136 3.39 11.87 2.48
CA GLU A 136 2.71 12.82 1.61
C GLU A 136 2.66 12.26 0.19
N ASN A 137 1.48 11.83 -0.21
CA ASN A 137 1.27 11.08 -1.44
C ASN A 137 0.94 11.95 -2.66
N VAL A 138 1.01 13.28 -2.53
CA VAL A 138 0.72 14.20 -3.64
C VAL A 138 1.88 15.12 -3.97
N LYS A 139 3.08 14.76 -3.58
CA LYS A 139 4.29 15.51 -3.93
C LYS A 139 4.39 15.70 -5.44
N GLY A 140 4.67 16.91 -5.87
CA GLY A 140 4.81 17.21 -7.28
C GLY A 140 3.50 17.42 -8.01
N LYS A 141 2.34 17.21 -7.38
CA LYS A 141 1.03 17.46 -7.96
C LYS A 141 0.59 18.89 -7.62
N GLN A 142 1.26 19.85 -8.20
CA GLN A 142 1.11 21.26 -7.84
C GLN A 142 -0.31 21.80 -8.02
N GLY A 143 -1.03 21.34 -9.02
CA GLY A 143 -2.39 21.81 -9.28
C GLY A 143 -3.44 21.34 -8.28
N LEU A 144 -3.09 20.50 -7.31
CA LEU A 144 -4.01 19.89 -6.35
C LEU A 144 -3.98 20.56 -4.98
N ARG A 145 -3.56 21.79 -4.92
CA ARG A 145 -3.50 22.52 -3.66
C ARG A 145 -4.76 23.28 -3.34
#